data_32df5781415054b689a965d08f2b6f2d
#
_entry.id   32df5781415054b689a965d08f2b6f2d
#
_cell.length_a   1.000
_cell.length_b   1.000
_cell.length_c   1.000
_cell.angle_alpha   90.00
_cell.angle_beta   90.00
_cell.angle_gamma   90.00
#
_symmetry.space_group_name_H-M   'P 1'
#
loop_
_entity.id
_entity.type
_entity.pdbx_description
1 polymer ?
#
loop_
_entity_poly.entity_id
_entity_poly.type
_entity_poly.pdbx_seq_one_letter_code
_entity_poly.pdbx_strand_id
1 'polypeptide(L)'
;RVTDADTMEVAEMVLNKVNKELVTMIQSLGVNAVGISGKDGGLLNVEKKLSKGEDIGFVGNIKNVNPKVLYDLLDNDFLPVVCPVGMDDDFNTYNINADDAACAIAEALNAEKLAFLTDIEGVYRDPLDRTSLISELTIPQAKEFLKSGNVGGGMLPKLQNCIAAIEAGVSRLTPAILSSSTGAIEQPPDKNFL
;
A
#
# COMPACT_ATOMS: atom_id res chain seq x y z
N ARG A 1 -6.71 14.07 0.66
CA ARG A 1 -7.62 14.89 -0.17
C ARG A 1 -8.99 14.89 0.48
N VAL A 2 -9.71 16.01 0.45
CA VAL A 2 -11.11 16.05 0.88
C VAL A 2 -11.94 15.22 -0.09
N THR A 3 -12.82 14.34 0.44
CA THR A 3 -13.63 13.41 -0.35
C THR A 3 -15.09 13.54 0.12
N ASP A 4 -15.92 14.27 -0.62
CA ASP A 4 -17.35 14.33 -0.38
C ASP A 4 -18.08 13.04 -0.83
N ALA A 5 -19.39 12.95 -0.63
CA ALA A 5 -20.16 11.75 -0.93
C ALA A 5 -20.14 11.41 -2.44
N ASP A 6 -20.32 12.41 -3.29
CA ASP A 6 -20.33 12.21 -4.75
C ASP A 6 -18.94 11.78 -5.25
N THR A 7 -17.89 12.40 -4.72
CA THR A 7 -16.50 12.00 -5.00
C THR A 7 -16.22 10.58 -4.52
N MET A 8 -16.76 10.17 -3.38
CA MET A 8 -16.55 8.81 -2.86
C MET A 8 -17.24 7.76 -3.75
N GLU A 9 -18.46 8.03 -4.23
CA GLU A 9 -19.17 7.15 -5.15
C GLU A 9 -18.37 6.96 -6.45
N VAL A 10 -17.89 8.04 -7.05
CA VAL A 10 -17.04 7.99 -8.24
C VAL A 10 -15.72 7.26 -7.97
N ALA A 11 -15.08 7.53 -6.84
CA ALA A 11 -13.83 6.88 -6.47
C ALA A 11 -14.02 5.36 -6.31
N GLU A 12 -15.10 4.91 -5.65
CA GLU A 12 -15.42 3.50 -5.51
C GLU A 12 -15.63 2.82 -6.88
N MET A 13 -16.40 3.45 -7.77
CA MET A 13 -16.60 2.93 -9.13
C MET A 13 -15.30 2.80 -9.92
N VAL A 14 -14.47 3.84 -9.92
CA VAL A 14 -13.22 3.88 -10.67
C VAL A 14 -12.20 2.90 -10.12
N LEU A 15 -12.02 2.85 -8.80
CA LEU A 15 -11.07 1.94 -8.17
C LEU A 15 -11.46 0.47 -8.39
N ASN A 16 -12.75 0.14 -8.33
CA ASN A 16 -13.21 -1.21 -8.63
C ASN A 16 -13.05 -1.56 -10.13
N LYS A 17 -13.22 -0.59 -11.03
CA LYS A 17 -12.94 -0.80 -12.44
C LYS A 17 -11.47 -1.12 -12.69
N VAL A 18 -10.56 -0.32 -12.15
CA VAL A 18 -9.11 -0.55 -12.25
C VAL A 18 -8.72 -1.90 -11.62
N ASN A 19 -9.32 -2.25 -10.48
CA ASN A 19 -9.14 -3.56 -9.85
C ASN A 19 -9.46 -4.69 -10.82
N LYS A 20 -10.60 -4.64 -11.52
CA LYS A 20 -11.00 -5.68 -12.49
C LYS A 20 -10.11 -5.70 -13.75
N GLU A 21 -9.60 -4.55 -14.17
CA GLU A 21 -8.62 -4.47 -15.27
C GLU A 21 -7.32 -5.18 -14.89
N LEU A 22 -6.81 -4.95 -13.66
CA LEU A 22 -5.64 -5.66 -13.14
C LEU A 22 -5.88 -7.17 -13.04
N VAL A 23 -7.03 -7.59 -12.52
CA VAL A 23 -7.41 -9.01 -12.47
C VAL A 23 -7.36 -9.65 -13.85
N THR A 24 -7.94 -8.98 -14.85
CA THR A 24 -7.93 -9.49 -16.23
C THR A 24 -6.51 -9.62 -16.78
N MET A 25 -5.66 -8.63 -16.52
CA MET A 25 -4.25 -8.65 -16.92
C MET A 25 -3.50 -9.83 -16.25
N ILE A 26 -3.68 -10.02 -14.96
CA ILE A 26 -3.04 -11.10 -14.20
C ILE A 26 -3.52 -12.47 -14.71
N GLN A 27 -4.82 -12.63 -14.99
CA GLN A 27 -5.38 -13.86 -15.54
C GLN A 27 -4.84 -14.15 -16.94
N SER A 28 -4.58 -13.12 -17.75
CA SER A 28 -3.96 -13.32 -19.08
C SER A 28 -2.54 -13.89 -19.01
N LEU A 29 -1.89 -13.78 -17.85
CA LEU A 29 -0.59 -14.40 -17.55
C LEU A 29 -0.70 -15.82 -16.96
N GLY A 30 -1.91 -16.37 -16.88
CA GLY A 30 -2.17 -17.73 -16.38
C GLY A 30 -2.30 -17.84 -14.86
N VAL A 31 -2.49 -16.73 -14.14
CA VAL A 31 -2.66 -16.72 -12.69
C VAL A 31 -4.14 -16.55 -12.34
N ASN A 32 -4.66 -17.40 -11.45
CA ASN A 32 -6.03 -17.27 -10.93
C ASN A 32 -6.13 -16.06 -10.00
N ALA A 33 -6.64 -14.93 -10.48
CA ALA A 33 -6.78 -13.72 -9.70
C ALA A 33 -8.26 -13.42 -9.39
N VAL A 34 -8.51 -12.90 -8.20
CA VAL A 34 -9.83 -12.43 -7.75
C VAL A 34 -9.71 -10.99 -7.26
N GLY A 35 -10.52 -10.10 -7.83
CA GLY A 35 -10.58 -8.71 -7.39
C GLY A 35 -11.63 -8.51 -6.30
N ILE A 36 -11.22 -7.96 -5.19
CA ILE A 36 -12.05 -7.59 -4.05
C ILE A 36 -11.76 -6.16 -3.60
N SER A 37 -12.63 -5.60 -2.80
CA SER A 37 -12.40 -4.35 -2.07
C SER A 37 -12.19 -4.63 -0.58
N GLY A 38 -11.77 -3.65 0.18
CA GLY A 38 -11.71 -3.77 1.63
C GLY A 38 -13.08 -3.94 2.31
N LYS A 39 -14.19 -3.76 1.57
CA LYS A 39 -15.56 -4.01 2.05
C LYS A 39 -15.90 -5.49 2.05
N ASP A 40 -15.32 -6.26 1.09
CA ASP A 40 -15.64 -7.67 0.90
C ASP A 40 -15.16 -8.50 2.10
N GLY A 41 -16.07 -9.27 2.67
CA GLY A 41 -15.80 -10.04 3.89
C GLY A 41 -15.46 -9.20 5.12
N GLY A 42 -15.71 -7.88 5.08
CA GLY A 42 -15.32 -6.96 6.15
C GLY A 42 -13.80 -6.86 6.30
N LEU A 43 -13.07 -6.96 5.20
CA LEU A 43 -11.60 -7.00 5.21
C LEU A 43 -10.98 -5.76 5.86
N LEU A 44 -11.43 -4.55 5.49
CA LEU A 44 -10.92 -3.28 6.02
C LEU A 44 -12.04 -2.53 6.76
N ASN A 45 -12.05 -2.64 8.07
CA ASN A 45 -12.88 -1.81 8.93
C ASN A 45 -12.13 -0.51 9.23
N VAL A 46 -12.81 0.61 9.07
CA VAL A 46 -12.20 1.94 9.16
C VAL A 46 -12.95 2.84 10.14
N GLU A 47 -12.30 3.90 10.55
CA GLU A 47 -12.88 5.06 11.19
C GLU A 47 -12.60 6.31 10.34
N LYS A 48 -13.43 7.33 10.49
CA LYS A 48 -13.26 8.58 9.75
C LYS A 48 -11.94 9.25 10.08
N LYS A 49 -11.17 9.60 9.05
CA LYS A 49 -9.90 10.32 9.18
C LYS A 49 -10.14 11.82 9.28
N LEU A 50 -9.53 12.45 10.29
CA LEU A 50 -9.43 13.90 10.39
C LEU A 50 -8.04 14.36 9.92
N SER A 51 -7.96 15.50 9.24
CA SER A 51 -6.71 16.14 8.88
C SER A 51 -6.52 17.42 9.69
N LYS A 52 -5.55 17.44 10.60
CA LYS A 52 -5.31 18.55 11.55
C LYS A 52 -6.57 18.94 12.34
N GLY A 53 -7.41 17.95 12.66
CA GLY A 53 -8.68 18.16 13.38
C GLY A 53 -9.86 18.56 12.50
N GLU A 54 -9.68 18.73 11.21
CA GLU A 54 -10.74 19.06 10.26
C GLU A 54 -11.32 17.81 9.61
N ASP A 55 -12.63 17.79 9.38
CA ASP A 55 -13.33 16.75 8.62
C ASP A 55 -12.95 16.83 7.14
N ILE A 56 -12.37 15.77 6.62
CA ILE A 56 -11.99 15.64 5.21
C ILE A 56 -12.94 14.72 4.42
N GLY A 57 -14.12 14.47 4.94
CA GLY A 57 -15.16 13.67 4.29
C GLY A 57 -14.94 12.17 4.43
N PHE A 58 -15.16 11.44 3.32
CA PHE A 58 -15.12 9.98 3.28
C PHE A 58 -13.69 9.44 3.07
N VAL A 59 -12.77 9.87 3.93
CA VAL A 59 -11.41 9.34 4.02
C VAL A 59 -11.28 8.55 5.31
N GLY A 60 -10.81 7.30 5.22
CA GLY A 60 -10.72 6.38 6.35
C GLY A 60 -9.30 6.17 6.87
N ASN A 61 -9.18 6.00 8.18
CA ASN A 61 -8.07 5.32 8.82
C ASN A 61 -8.48 3.87 9.09
N ILE A 62 -7.58 2.93 8.89
CA ILE A 62 -7.84 1.52 9.20
C ILE A 62 -7.87 1.35 10.72
N LYS A 63 -8.98 0.81 11.20
CA LYS A 63 -9.22 0.47 12.61
C LYS A 63 -8.90 -0.99 12.88
N ASN A 64 -9.29 -1.86 11.94
CA ASN A 64 -9.08 -3.30 12.02
C ASN A 64 -9.03 -3.93 10.63
N VAL A 65 -8.26 -5.02 10.49
CA VAL A 65 -8.22 -5.86 9.30
C VAL A 65 -8.75 -7.25 9.66
N ASN A 66 -9.73 -7.75 8.91
CA ASN A 66 -10.18 -9.13 9.00
C ASN A 66 -9.58 -9.94 7.84
N PRO A 67 -8.46 -10.65 8.04
CA PRO A 67 -7.77 -11.31 6.95
C PRO A 67 -8.43 -12.59 6.46
N LYS A 68 -9.57 -13.00 7.05
CA LYS A 68 -10.21 -14.29 6.75
C LYS A 68 -10.48 -14.50 5.26
N VAL A 69 -11.03 -13.50 4.58
CA VAL A 69 -11.31 -13.60 3.13
C VAL A 69 -10.03 -13.77 2.31
N LEU A 70 -8.92 -13.19 2.74
CA LEU A 70 -7.63 -13.35 2.06
C LEU A 70 -7.08 -14.76 2.26
N TYR A 71 -7.12 -15.30 3.47
CA TYR A 71 -6.73 -16.68 3.71
C TYR A 71 -7.60 -17.66 2.92
N ASP A 72 -8.93 -17.48 2.93
CA ASP A 72 -9.85 -18.35 2.18
C ASP A 72 -9.54 -18.34 0.66
N LEU A 73 -9.14 -17.21 0.11
CA LEU A 73 -8.74 -17.10 -1.30
C LEU A 73 -7.37 -17.74 -1.56
N LEU A 74 -6.37 -17.42 -0.74
CA LEU A 74 -5.01 -17.93 -0.89
C LEU A 74 -4.95 -19.45 -0.72
N ASP A 75 -5.69 -20.01 0.25
CA ASP A 75 -5.77 -21.46 0.51
C ASP A 75 -6.44 -22.22 -0.65
N ASN A 76 -7.17 -21.52 -1.52
CA ASN A 76 -7.79 -22.08 -2.72
C ASN A 76 -7.08 -21.63 -4.01
N ASP A 77 -5.79 -21.29 -3.95
CA ASP A 77 -4.94 -20.92 -5.10
C ASP A 77 -5.43 -19.70 -5.88
N PHE A 78 -6.14 -18.77 -5.25
CA PHE A 78 -6.47 -17.48 -5.83
C PHE A 78 -5.52 -16.39 -5.36
N LEU A 79 -5.11 -15.53 -6.28
CA LEU A 79 -4.39 -14.29 -5.97
C LEU A 79 -5.40 -13.16 -5.73
N PRO A 80 -5.58 -12.69 -4.49
CA PRO A 80 -6.47 -11.57 -4.22
C PRO A 80 -5.84 -10.24 -4.68
N VAL A 81 -6.61 -9.47 -5.44
CA VAL A 81 -6.29 -8.09 -5.82
C VAL A 81 -7.21 -7.18 -5.04
N VAL A 82 -6.67 -6.42 -4.10
CA VAL A 82 -7.47 -5.61 -3.17
C VAL A 82 -7.51 -4.15 -3.59
N CYS A 83 -8.71 -3.58 -3.74
CA CYS A 83 -8.88 -2.15 -3.92
C CYS A 83 -9.04 -1.46 -2.55
N PRO A 84 -8.38 -0.30 -2.31
CA PRO A 84 -8.29 0.33 -1.00
C PRO A 84 -9.54 1.16 -0.66
N VAL A 85 -10.68 0.47 -0.63
CA VAL A 85 -11.99 1.01 -0.21
C VAL A 85 -12.45 0.17 0.97
N GLY A 86 -12.74 0.80 2.09
CA GLY A 86 -13.22 0.13 3.31
C GLY A 86 -14.58 0.64 3.77
N MET A 87 -15.05 0.12 4.89
CA MET A 87 -16.29 0.56 5.51
C MET A 87 -16.15 0.72 7.02
N ASP A 88 -16.94 1.63 7.60
CA ASP A 88 -17.04 1.77 9.05
C ASP A 88 -18.10 0.82 9.67
N ASP A 89 -18.30 0.94 10.98
CA ASP A 89 -19.26 0.10 11.72
C ASP A 89 -20.73 0.41 11.35
N ASP A 90 -20.99 1.57 10.73
CA ASP A 90 -22.31 1.97 10.21
C ASP A 90 -22.46 1.66 8.70
N PHE A 91 -21.52 0.92 8.12
CA PHE A 91 -21.47 0.51 6.71
C PHE A 91 -21.28 1.66 5.71
N ASN A 92 -20.84 2.82 6.14
CA ASN A 92 -20.43 3.89 5.23
C ASN A 92 -19.13 3.52 4.54
N THR A 93 -19.02 3.90 3.26
CA THR A 93 -17.85 3.62 2.42
C THR A 93 -16.80 4.72 2.56
N TYR A 94 -15.52 4.34 2.65
CA TYR A 94 -14.39 5.25 2.77
C TYR A 94 -13.28 4.91 1.80
N ASN A 95 -12.67 5.95 1.24
CA ASN A 95 -11.41 5.87 0.52
C ASN A 95 -10.25 5.74 1.52
N ILE A 96 -9.35 4.80 1.27
CA ILE A 96 -8.19 4.53 2.11
C ILE A 96 -6.93 4.82 1.30
N ASN A 97 -5.88 5.30 1.95
CA ASN A 97 -4.57 5.36 1.32
C ASN A 97 -4.08 3.94 1.00
N ALA A 98 -3.65 3.70 -0.23
CA ALA A 98 -3.27 2.36 -0.68
C ALA A 98 -2.03 1.82 0.05
N ASP A 99 -1.07 2.69 0.37
CA ASP A 99 0.12 2.28 1.13
C ASP A 99 -0.26 1.90 2.57
N ASP A 100 -1.18 2.66 3.20
CA ASP A 100 -1.71 2.35 4.55
C ASP A 100 -2.45 1.00 4.52
N ALA A 101 -3.28 0.75 3.49
CA ALA A 101 -4.00 -0.51 3.32
C ALA A 101 -3.04 -1.69 3.12
N ALA A 102 -2.01 -1.53 2.29
CA ALA A 102 -1.02 -2.57 2.04
C ALA A 102 -0.24 -2.94 3.30
N CYS A 103 0.17 -1.94 4.11
CA CYS A 103 0.85 -2.18 5.38
C CYS A 103 -0.04 -2.92 6.38
N ALA A 104 -1.29 -2.47 6.56
CA ALA A 104 -2.21 -3.09 7.51
C ALA A 104 -2.57 -4.54 7.11
N ILE A 105 -2.76 -4.81 5.82
CA ILE A 105 -2.99 -6.16 5.31
C ILE A 105 -1.75 -7.04 5.52
N ALA A 106 -0.56 -6.53 5.21
CA ALA A 106 0.69 -7.28 5.39
C ALA A 106 0.92 -7.63 6.87
N GLU A 107 0.64 -6.71 7.79
CA GLU A 107 0.68 -6.96 9.23
C GLU A 107 -0.32 -8.04 9.63
N ALA A 108 -1.59 -7.93 9.23
CA ALA A 108 -2.64 -8.88 9.58
C ALA A 108 -2.39 -10.30 9.04
N LEU A 109 -1.70 -10.42 7.90
CA LEU A 109 -1.28 -11.68 7.31
C LEU A 109 0.04 -12.22 7.89
N ASN A 110 0.75 -11.47 8.74
CA ASN A 110 2.13 -11.75 9.13
C ASN A 110 3.02 -11.99 7.89
N ALA A 111 2.90 -11.12 6.90
CA ALA A 111 3.56 -11.28 5.62
C ALA A 111 5.09 -11.29 5.78
N GLU A 112 5.74 -12.24 5.10
CA GLU A 112 7.20 -12.32 5.09
C GLU A 112 7.80 -11.10 4.38
N LYS A 113 7.13 -10.61 3.33
CA LYS A 113 7.61 -9.51 2.50
C LYS A 113 6.49 -8.60 2.04
N LEU A 114 6.72 -7.29 2.12
CA LEU A 114 5.88 -6.27 1.48
C LEU A 114 6.70 -5.54 0.42
N ALA A 115 6.21 -5.48 -0.81
CA ALA A 115 6.84 -4.77 -1.91
C ALA A 115 5.97 -3.59 -2.36
N PHE A 116 6.55 -2.40 -2.42
CA PHE A 116 5.91 -1.22 -3.00
C PHE A 116 6.38 -1.03 -4.43
N LEU A 117 5.44 -1.09 -5.37
CA LEU A 117 5.69 -0.69 -6.76
C LEU A 117 5.59 0.83 -6.86
N THR A 118 6.66 1.50 -7.29
CA THR A 118 6.74 2.96 -7.33
C THR A 118 7.50 3.43 -8.57
N ASP A 119 7.22 4.63 -8.99
CA ASP A 119 7.93 5.35 -10.05
C ASP A 119 9.22 6.06 -9.56
N ILE A 120 9.52 5.95 -8.25
CA ILE A 120 10.69 6.55 -7.61
C ILE A 120 11.71 5.44 -7.34
N GLU A 121 12.95 5.64 -7.78
CA GLU A 121 14.04 4.66 -7.67
C GLU A 121 14.39 4.27 -6.22
N GLY A 122 13.98 5.06 -5.24
CA GLY A 122 14.18 4.78 -3.82
C GLY A 122 14.40 6.04 -2.99
N VAL A 123 15.03 5.89 -1.83
CA VAL A 123 15.39 6.98 -0.93
C VAL A 123 16.77 7.51 -1.29
N TYR A 124 16.87 8.79 -1.57
CA TYR A 124 18.14 9.46 -1.82
C TYR A 124 18.63 10.15 -0.55
N ARG A 125 19.93 10.10 -0.30
CA ARG A 125 20.56 10.85 0.82
C ARG A 125 20.45 12.36 0.59
N ASP A 126 20.64 12.79 -0.66
CA ASP A 126 20.37 14.13 -1.14
C ASP A 126 19.36 14.04 -2.31
N PRO A 127 18.15 14.62 -2.19
CA PRO A 127 17.13 14.59 -3.24
C PRO A 127 17.58 15.20 -4.59
N LEU A 128 18.60 16.03 -4.57
CA LEU A 128 19.16 16.66 -5.76
C LEU A 128 20.30 15.86 -6.42
N ASP A 129 20.84 14.87 -5.70
CA ASP A 129 21.91 13.99 -6.20
C ASP A 129 21.39 12.57 -6.43
N ARG A 130 21.16 12.22 -7.70
CA ARG A 130 20.71 10.88 -8.11
C ARG A 130 21.74 9.78 -7.83
N THR A 131 23.00 10.11 -7.57
CA THR A 131 24.03 9.14 -7.23
C THR A 131 24.02 8.77 -5.73
N SER A 132 23.25 9.50 -4.94
CA SER A 132 23.12 9.32 -3.49
C SER A 132 22.03 8.32 -3.07
N LEU A 133 21.58 7.45 -4.00
CA LEU A 133 20.60 6.43 -3.73
C LEU A 133 21.03 5.51 -2.59
N ILE A 134 20.16 5.33 -1.61
CA ILE A 134 20.40 4.46 -0.47
C ILE A 134 19.88 3.06 -0.82
N SER A 135 20.79 2.11 -0.95
CA SER A 135 20.46 0.72 -1.30
C SER A 135 19.82 -0.06 -0.16
N GLU A 136 20.16 0.29 1.07
CA GLU A 136 19.66 -0.38 2.27
C GLU A 136 19.53 0.63 3.41
N LEU A 137 18.42 0.57 4.14
CA LEU A 137 18.12 1.48 5.23
C LEU A 137 17.57 0.70 6.43
N THR A 138 18.33 0.64 7.51
CA THR A 138 17.85 0.05 8.77
C THR A 138 16.82 0.96 9.44
N ILE A 139 15.95 0.40 10.30
CA ILE A 139 14.94 1.20 11.03
C ILE A 139 15.55 2.37 11.82
N PRO A 140 16.65 2.20 12.58
CA PRO A 140 17.27 3.34 13.27
C PRO A 140 17.72 4.44 12.30
N GLN A 141 18.35 4.06 11.18
CA GLN A 141 18.76 5.00 10.14
C GLN A 141 17.57 5.70 9.48
N ALA A 142 16.50 4.95 9.19
CA ALA A 142 15.28 5.51 8.61
C ALA A 142 14.63 6.54 9.56
N LYS A 143 14.57 6.25 10.85
CA LYS A 143 14.05 7.18 11.87
C LYS A 143 14.93 8.43 12.01
N GLU A 144 16.24 8.29 11.95
CA GLU A 144 17.17 9.41 11.95
C GLU A 144 17.00 10.27 10.69
N PHE A 145 16.86 9.60 9.53
CA PHE A 145 16.66 10.27 8.26
C PHE A 145 15.34 11.05 8.22
N LEU A 146 14.26 10.53 8.81
CA LEU A 146 13.00 11.26 9.00
C LEU A 146 13.18 12.53 9.84
N LYS A 147 14.00 12.46 10.90
CA LYS A 147 14.26 13.59 11.81
C LYS A 147 15.12 14.68 11.16
N SER A 148 15.98 14.32 10.21
CA SER A 148 16.86 15.28 9.53
C SER A 148 16.13 16.27 8.62
N GLY A 149 14.84 16.01 8.28
CA GLY A 149 14.05 16.85 7.39
C GLY A 149 14.45 16.77 5.91
N ASN A 150 15.38 15.91 5.54
CA ASN A 150 15.86 15.74 4.17
C ASN A 150 14.90 14.88 3.30
N VAL A 151 13.86 14.32 3.91
CA VAL A 151 12.82 13.55 3.21
C VAL A 151 11.67 14.46 2.84
N GLY A 152 11.52 14.77 1.56
CA GLY A 152 10.46 15.65 1.06
C GLY A 152 9.35 14.90 0.30
N GLY A 153 8.24 15.60 0.10
CA GLY A 153 7.16 15.17 -0.79
C GLY A 153 6.50 13.83 -0.43
N GLY A 154 6.19 13.04 -1.44
CA GLY A 154 5.51 11.74 -1.29
C GLY A 154 6.33 10.64 -0.64
N MET A 155 7.65 10.81 -0.47
CA MET A 155 8.51 9.80 0.16
C MET A 155 8.37 9.78 1.69
N LEU A 156 8.08 10.91 2.32
CA LEU A 156 7.94 10.99 3.78
C LEU A 156 6.87 10.02 4.32
N PRO A 157 5.60 10.04 3.84
CA PRO A 157 4.59 9.10 4.30
C PRO A 157 4.93 7.64 3.96
N LYS A 158 5.54 7.38 2.79
CA LYS A 158 5.97 6.02 2.43
C LYS A 158 7.01 5.47 3.41
N LEU A 159 8.02 6.26 3.76
CA LEU A 159 9.05 5.84 4.71
C LEU A 159 8.48 5.64 6.12
N GLN A 160 7.52 6.47 6.54
CA GLN A 160 6.80 6.29 7.81
C GLN A 160 6.01 4.97 7.82
N ASN A 161 5.28 4.67 6.74
CA ASN A 161 4.53 3.43 6.60
C ASN A 161 5.45 2.21 6.57
N CYS A 162 6.60 2.30 5.90
CA CYS A 162 7.62 1.25 5.91
C CYS A 162 8.12 0.95 7.32
N ILE A 163 8.45 1.97 8.10
CA ILE A 163 8.91 1.80 9.48
C ILE A 163 7.82 1.14 10.32
N ALA A 164 6.58 1.63 10.22
CA ALA A 164 5.46 1.08 10.97
C ALA A 164 5.20 -0.40 10.64
N ALA A 165 5.22 -0.77 9.36
CA ALA A 165 5.02 -2.14 8.92
C ALA A 165 6.08 -3.11 9.46
N ILE A 166 7.37 -2.70 9.46
CA ILE A 166 8.43 -3.55 10.03
C ILE A 166 8.30 -3.64 11.56
N GLU A 167 7.97 -2.55 12.25
CA GLU A 167 7.76 -2.56 13.70
C GLU A 167 6.56 -3.42 14.10
N ALA A 168 5.57 -3.55 13.20
CA ALA A 168 4.41 -4.43 13.35
C ALA A 168 4.70 -5.91 13.01
N GLY A 169 5.90 -6.25 12.51
CA GLY A 169 6.33 -7.65 12.32
C GLY A 169 6.54 -8.09 10.87
N VAL A 170 6.35 -7.23 9.87
CA VAL A 170 6.73 -7.54 8.48
C VAL A 170 8.24 -7.67 8.38
N SER A 171 8.75 -8.84 7.97
CA SER A 171 10.18 -9.13 8.04
C SER A 171 11.02 -8.36 7.03
N ARG A 172 10.48 -8.02 5.87
CA ARG A 172 11.19 -7.32 4.79
C ARG A 172 10.29 -6.36 4.02
N LEU A 173 10.87 -5.22 3.65
CA LEU A 173 10.28 -4.25 2.73
C LEU A 173 11.20 -4.07 1.52
N THR A 174 10.63 -4.13 0.32
CA THR A 174 11.38 -3.93 -0.91
C THR A 174 10.65 -2.91 -1.78
N PRO A 175 11.24 -1.73 -2.06
CA PRO A 175 10.77 -0.91 -3.16
C PRO A 175 11.09 -1.63 -4.49
N ALA A 176 10.10 -1.77 -5.36
CA ALA A 176 10.31 -2.27 -6.71
C ALA A 176 10.03 -1.15 -7.71
N ILE A 177 10.94 -0.92 -8.63
CA ILE A 177 10.84 0.14 -9.63
C ILE A 177 10.06 -0.36 -10.84
N LEU A 178 9.06 0.39 -11.27
CA LEU A 178 8.46 0.22 -12.59
C LEU A 178 9.30 1.00 -13.61
N SER A 179 10.12 0.29 -14.37
CA SER A 179 10.82 0.90 -15.49
C SER A 179 9.85 1.21 -16.63
N SER A 180 9.76 2.48 -17.01
CA SER A 180 8.89 2.95 -18.10
C SER A 180 9.35 2.52 -19.49
N SER A 181 10.58 1.98 -19.62
CA SER A 181 11.20 1.69 -20.90
C SER A 181 10.97 0.27 -21.44
N THR A 182 10.62 -0.69 -20.59
CA THR A 182 10.49 -2.10 -21.00
C THR A 182 9.27 -2.83 -20.45
N GLY A 183 8.49 -2.20 -19.57
CA GLY A 183 7.40 -2.91 -18.86
C GLY A 183 7.91 -4.01 -17.91
N ALA A 184 9.22 -4.12 -17.73
CA ALA A 184 9.85 -5.08 -16.83
C ALA A 184 9.96 -4.47 -15.42
N ILE A 185 9.74 -5.29 -14.42
CA ILE A 185 10.06 -4.96 -13.03
C ILE A 185 11.57 -5.17 -12.89
N GLU A 186 12.34 -4.08 -12.89
CA GLU A 186 13.74 -4.16 -12.53
C GLU A 186 13.84 -4.36 -11.02
N GLN A 187 14.30 -5.54 -10.62
CA GLN A 187 14.78 -5.74 -9.26
C GLN A 187 16.09 -4.95 -9.10
N PRO A 188 16.32 -4.28 -7.96
CA PRO A 188 17.65 -3.73 -7.70
C PRO A 188 18.69 -4.84 -7.87
N PRO A 189 19.88 -4.54 -8.42
CA PRO A 189 20.87 -5.54 -8.70
C PRO A 189 21.18 -6.37 -7.45
N ASP A 190 21.12 -7.68 -7.63
CA ASP A 190 21.36 -8.68 -6.59
C ASP A 190 22.52 -8.30 -5.68
N LYS A 191 22.21 -8.04 -4.43
CA LYS A 191 23.12 -8.33 -3.32
C LYS A 191 22.24 -8.80 -2.16
N ASN A 192 22.27 -10.12 -1.96
CA ASN A 192 21.98 -10.85 -0.73
C ASN A 192 21.21 -10.05 0.33
N PHE A 193 19.90 -9.96 0.19
CA PHE A 193 19.02 -9.59 1.29
C PHE A 193 18.82 -10.84 2.15
N LEU A 194 19.70 -11.04 3.09
CA LEU A 194 19.51 -11.89 4.26
C LEU A 194 18.86 -11.06 5.35
#